data_0418fed8c416c71d0b66b075b7e638ab
#
_entry.id   0418fed8c416c71d0b66b075b7e638ab
#
_cell.length_a   1.000
_cell.length_b   1.000
_cell.length_c   1.000
_cell.angle_alpha   90.00
_cell.angle_beta   90.00
_cell.angle_gamma   90.00
#
_symmetry.space_group_name_H-M   'P 1'
#
loop_
_entity.id
_entity.type
_entity.pdbx_description
1 polymer ?
#
loop_
_entity_poly.entity_id
_entity_poly.type
_entity_poly.pdbx_seq_one_letter_code
_entity_poly.pdbx_strand_id
1 'polypeptide(L)'
;MVIYKREWSGAKRKVGSEISPWDPVVATLPDLSSMISKTYVNEIDVSKVKVGQPVRLTVDAFPEKSYTGEVISVANIGEQLPNTDAKVFEVITKIDGSDPILRPSMTTGNQIITKTFEDVIYVPLESVFATSDSVPFVYKKDGVRQVVVLGESNENDVIVEQGLKPGEKLYLSIPEDGDRFKLQGEDLIAIIKERKKQKAEEEAKRQQNSNNRPRMMPGNMTPEQMREMMQNLTPEQREAMRQQRGAGRQGQGQARPAAAGSDTTVRVQTVRTPNQ
;
A
#
# COMPACT_ATOMS: atom_id res chain seq x y z
N MET A 1 -27.82 1.36 -20.70
CA MET A 1 -27.04 2.60 -20.90
C MET A 1 -26.17 2.42 -22.14
N VAL A 2 -26.06 3.42 -23.05
CA VAL A 2 -25.23 3.36 -24.24
C VAL A 2 -24.06 4.33 -24.06
N ILE A 3 -22.83 3.83 -24.31
CA ILE A 3 -21.63 4.64 -24.25
C ILE A 3 -21.11 4.82 -25.67
N TYR A 4 -21.20 6.05 -26.20
CA TYR A 4 -20.68 6.36 -27.53
C TYR A 4 -19.14 6.45 -27.49
N LYS A 5 -18.49 5.82 -28.48
CA LYS A 5 -17.03 5.88 -28.62
C LYS A 5 -16.59 7.30 -28.93
N ARG A 6 -15.38 7.66 -28.49
CA ARG A 6 -14.75 8.93 -28.86
C ARG A 6 -14.02 8.78 -30.20
N GLU A 7 -14.09 9.80 -31.02
CA GLU A 7 -13.29 9.94 -32.23
C GLU A 7 -11.83 10.26 -31.87
N TRP A 8 -10.95 10.18 -32.83
CA TRP A 8 -9.56 10.61 -32.68
C TRP A 8 -9.41 12.07 -32.22
N SER A 9 -10.36 12.93 -32.61
CA SER A 9 -10.49 14.32 -32.17
C SER A 9 -10.85 14.48 -30.68
N GLY A 10 -11.15 13.39 -29.96
CA GLY A 10 -11.62 13.40 -28.57
C GLY A 10 -13.14 13.64 -28.43
N ALA A 11 -13.84 14.02 -29.48
CA ALA A 11 -15.29 14.23 -29.45
C ALA A 11 -16.02 12.89 -29.37
N LYS A 12 -17.20 12.85 -28.72
CA LYS A 12 -18.07 11.67 -28.73
C LYS A 12 -18.70 11.53 -30.12
N ARG A 13 -18.76 10.30 -30.65
CA ARG A 13 -19.50 10.01 -31.90
C ARG A 13 -20.96 10.41 -31.74
N LYS A 14 -21.49 11.07 -32.76
CA LYS A 14 -22.87 11.55 -32.84
C LYS A 14 -23.39 11.34 -34.27
N VAL A 15 -24.67 11.64 -34.49
CA VAL A 15 -25.28 11.60 -35.84
C VAL A 15 -24.47 12.52 -36.77
N GLY A 16 -24.00 11.95 -37.90
CA GLY A 16 -23.14 12.63 -38.86
C GLY A 16 -21.65 12.40 -38.66
N SER A 17 -21.21 11.68 -37.67
CA SER A 17 -19.80 11.26 -37.49
C SER A 17 -19.40 10.24 -38.55
N GLU A 18 -18.21 10.36 -39.11
CA GLU A 18 -17.65 9.40 -40.06
C GLU A 18 -17.24 8.11 -39.36
N ILE A 19 -17.56 6.97 -39.96
CA ILE A 19 -17.17 5.64 -39.49
C ILE A 19 -16.11 5.09 -40.40
N SER A 20 -14.91 4.86 -39.86
CA SER A 20 -13.83 4.23 -40.60
C SER A 20 -14.01 2.71 -40.62
N PRO A 21 -13.72 2.03 -41.77
CA PRO A 21 -13.70 0.57 -41.83
C PRO A 21 -12.73 -0.09 -40.84
N TRP A 22 -11.68 0.63 -40.46
CA TRP A 22 -10.68 0.19 -39.47
C TRP A 22 -11.13 0.40 -38.04
N ASP A 23 -12.20 1.17 -37.78
CA ASP A 23 -12.76 1.45 -36.50
C ASP A 23 -14.31 1.50 -36.54
N PRO A 24 -14.98 0.35 -36.69
CA PRO A 24 -16.40 0.26 -36.92
C PRO A 24 -17.24 0.43 -35.65
N VAL A 25 -16.62 0.49 -34.44
CA VAL A 25 -17.35 0.56 -33.18
C VAL A 25 -17.94 1.94 -32.98
N VAL A 26 -19.27 2.05 -33.01
CA VAL A 26 -20.01 3.30 -32.79
C VAL A 26 -20.28 3.54 -31.31
N ALA A 27 -20.75 2.50 -30.62
CA ALA A 27 -21.11 2.58 -29.22
C ALA A 27 -20.95 1.20 -28.56
N THR A 28 -20.83 1.21 -27.25
CA THR A 28 -20.73 0.00 -26.44
C THR A 28 -21.90 -0.01 -25.44
N LEU A 29 -22.51 -1.17 -25.27
CA LEU A 29 -23.48 -1.42 -24.19
C LEU A 29 -22.76 -2.19 -23.09
N PRO A 30 -22.37 -1.53 -21.98
CA PRO A 30 -21.76 -2.24 -20.87
C PRO A 30 -22.82 -3.10 -20.16
N ASP A 31 -22.40 -4.28 -19.74
CA ASP A 31 -23.15 -5.07 -18.78
C ASP A 31 -22.91 -4.47 -17.39
N LEU A 32 -23.99 -4.02 -16.74
CA LEU A 32 -23.94 -3.42 -15.42
C LEU A 32 -24.27 -4.41 -14.31
N SER A 33 -24.44 -5.70 -14.64
CA SER A 33 -24.73 -6.74 -13.65
C SER A 33 -23.53 -7.04 -12.74
N SER A 34 -22.33 -6.80 -13.25
CA SER A 34 -21.08 -6.99 -12.51
C SER A 34 -20.16 -5.76 -12.70
N MET A 35 -19.74 -5.18 -11.61
CA MET A 35 -18.88 -4.02 -11.62
C MET A 35 -17.54 -4.35 -10.98
N ILE A 36 -16.48 -3.74 -11.49
CA ILE A 36 -15.14 -3.83 -10.93
C ILE A 36 -14.63 -2.43 -10.60
N SER A 37 -13.87 -2.33 -9.52
CA SER A 37 -13.08 -1.14 -9.20
C SER A 37 -11.62 -1.42 -9.46
N LYS A 38 -10.95 -0.47 -10.12
CA LYS A 38 -9.50 -0.49 -10.34
C LYS A 38 -8.86 0.53 -9.43
N THR A 39 -7.90 0.10 -8.65
CA THR A 39 -7.11 0.97 -7.77
C THR A 39 -5.63 0.72 -7.95
N TYR A 40 -4.84 1.69 -7.58
CA TYR A 40 -3.38 1.61 -7.64
C TYR A 40 -2.81 1.64 -6.25
N VAL A 41 -2.03 0.62 -5.92
CA VAL A 41 -1.39 0.45 -4.61
C VAL A 41 0.11 0.66 -4.75
N ASN A 42 0.71 1.38 -3.82
CA ASN A 42 2.15 1.64 -3.81
C ASN A 42 2.96 0.34 -3.61
N GLU A 43 4.18 0.30 -4.15
CA GLU A 43 5.13 -0.82 -4.05
C GLU A 43 5.36 -1.26 -2.59
N ILE A 44 5.35 -0.31 -1.64
CA ILE A 44 5.56 -0.61 -0.22
C ILE A 44 4.42 -1.47 0.36
N ASP A 45 3.19 -1.20 -0.07
CA ASP A 45 1.98 -1.82 0.50
C ASP A 45 1.46 -3.01 -0.30
N VAL A 46 1.84 -3.13 -1.59
CA VAL A 46 1.36 -4.24 -2.44
C VAL A 46 1.70 -5.61 -1.89
N SER A 47 2.80 -5.73 -1.13
CA SER A 47 3.20 -7.00 -0.48
C SER A 47 2.18 -7.51 0.56
N LYS A 48 1.34 -6.61 1.09
CA LYS A 48 0.29 -6.92 2.07
C LYS A 48 -1.03 -7.31 1.39
N VAL A 49 -1.20 -6.97 0.10
CA VAL A 49 -2.43 -7.19 -0.66
C VAL A 49 -2.39 -8.56 -1.33
N LYS A 50 -3.46 -9.32 -1.16
CA LYS A 50 -3.62 -10.67 -1.74
C LYS A 50 -5.00 -10.82 -2.37
N VAL A 51 -5.08 -11.66 -3.39
CA VAL A 51 -6.36 -12.07 -3.96
C VAL A 51 -7.20 -12.77 -2.89
N GLY A 52 -8.50 -12.50 -2.87
CA GLY A 52 -9.44 -13.01 -1.87
C GLY A 52 -9.63 -12.13 -0.64
N GLN A 53 -8.91 -11.01 -0.53
CA GLN A 53 -9.11 -10.09 0.60
C GLN A 53 -10.40 -9.28 0.42
N PRO A 54 -11.17 -9.11 1.51
CA PRO A 54 -12.36 -8.29 1.48
C PRO A 54 -11.99 -6.80 1.36
N VAL A 55 -12.82 -6.08 0.59
CA VAL A 55 -12.63 -4.65 0.35
C VAL A 55 -13.93 -3.92 0.67
N ARG A 56 -13.81 -2.81 1.38
CA ARG A 56 -14.89 -1.85 1.54
C ARG A 56 -14.69 -0.73 0.53
N LEU A 57 -15.73 -0.46 -0.26
CA LEU A 57 -15.69 0.56 -1.29
C LEU A 57 -16.64 1.69 -0.94
N THR A 58 -16.21 2.91 -1.16
CA THR A 58 -17.03 4.11 -1.12
C THR A 58 -16.97 4.78 -2.49
N VAL A 59 -18.03 5.44 -2.90
CA VAL A 59 -18.11 6.16 -4.16
C VAL A 59 -18.17 7.65 -3.84
N ASP A 60 -17.30 8.45 -4.43
CA ASP A 60 -17.21 9.89 -4.12
C ASP A 60 -18.53 10.64 -4.38
N ALA A 61 -19.29 10.17 -5.39
CA ALA A 61 -20.59 10.74 -5.70
C ALA A 61 -21.67 10.44 -4.66
N PHE A 62 -21.48 9.40 -3.84
CA PHE A 62 -22.44 8.92 -2.82
C PHE A 62 -21.70 8.45 -1.56
N PRO A 63 -21.14 9.38 -0.78
CA PRO A 63 -20.31 9.04 0.38
C PRO A 63 -21.07 8.31 1.50
N GLU A 64 -22.39 8.42 1.51
CA GLU A 64 -23.27 7.76 2.48
C GLU A 64 -23.39 6.24 2.22
N LYS A 65 -23.08 5.80 0.97
CA LYS A 65 -23.16 4.39 0.59
C LYS A 65 -21.81 3.73 0.65
N SER A 66 -21.77 2.60 1.32
CA SER A 66 -20.61 1.70 1.31
C SER A 66 -20.98 0.40 0.62
N TYR A 67 -20.09 -0.07 -0.22
CA TYR A 67 -20.21 -1.35 -0.91
C TYR A 67 -19.12 -2.29 -0.38
N THR A 68 -19.38 -3.57 -0.48
CA THR A 68 -18.39 -4.61 -0.21
C THR A 68 -17.89 -5.20 -1.51
N GLY A 69 -16.73 -5.79 -1.47
CA GLY A 69 -16.15 -6.46 -2.62
C GLY A 69 -14.96 -7.31 -2.20
N GLU A 70 -14.36 -7.94 -3.18
CA GLU A 70 -13.22 -8.82 -2.99
C GLU A 70 -12.14 -8.52 -4.02
N VAL A 71 -10.87 -8.59 -3.61
CA VAL A 71 -9.73 -8.47 -4.52
C VAL A 71 -9.68 -9.69 -5.43
N ILE A 72 -9.86 -9.48 -6.73
CA ILE A 72 -9.80 -10.56 -7.73
C ILE A 72 -8.47 -10.66 -8.45
N SER A 73 -7.71 -9.57 -8.51
CA SER A 73 -6.41 -9.56 -9.18
C SER A 73 -5.50 -8.50 -8.60
N VAL A 74 -4.22 -8.84 -8.51
CA VAL A 74 -3.11 -7.93 -8.16
C VAL A 74 -2.08 -8.03 -9.28
N ALA A 75 -1.72 -6.91 -9.88
CA ALA A 75 -0.74 -6.89 -10.97
C ALA A 75 0.64 -7.34 -10.47
N ASN A 76 1.32 -8.17 -11.26
CA ASN A 76 2.68 -8.63 -10.97
C ASN A 76 3.76 -7.65 -11.48
N ILE A 77 3.36 -6.67 -12.30
CA ILE A 77 4.26 -5.67 -12.89
C ILE A 77 3.79 -4.30 -12.37
N GLY A 78 4.73 -3.57 -11.79
CA GLY A 78 4.48 -2.19 -11.36
C GLY A 78 4.49 -1.23 -12.55
N GLU A 79 3.60 -0.27 -12.53
CA GLU A 79 3.49 0.81 -13.49
C GLU A 79 3.95 2.11 -12.84
N GLN A 80 4.45 3.03 -13.63
CA GLN A 80 4.77 4.38 -13.19
C GLN A 80 3.67 5.31 -13.69
N LEU A 81 2.97 5.94 -12.75
CA LEU A 81 1.94 6.91 -13.12
C LEU A 81 2.59 8.16 -13.73
N PRO A 82 1.95 8.79 -14.74
CA PRO A 82 2.41 10.06 -15.27
C PRO A 82 2.57 11.10 -14.17
N ASN A 83 3.70 11.80 -14.16
CA ASN A 83 4.06 12.84 -13.19
C ASN A 83 4.38 12.40 -11.76
N THR A 84 4.59 11.11 -11.52
CA THR A 84 5.06 10.62 -10.22
C THR A 84 6.23 9.66 -10.42
N ASP A 85 7.20 9.69 -9.49
CA ASP A 85 8.30 8.72 -9.47
C ASP A 85 7.92 7.43 -8.73
N ALA A 86 6.72 7.38 -8.16
CA ALA A 86 6.24 6.23 -7.41
C ALA A 86 5.83 5.09 -8.35
N LYS A 87 6.29 3.89 -8.05
CA LYS A 87 5.81 2.67 -8.67
C LYS A 87 4.55 2.20 -8.00
N VAL A 88 3.53 1.92 -8.79
CA VAL A 88 2.22 1.47 -8.36
C VAL A 88 1.84 0.17 -9.03
N PHE A 89 1.02 -0.61 -8.36
CA PHE A 89 0.51 -1.89 -8.86
C PHE A 89 -1.00 -1.80 -8.99
N GLU A 90 -1.53 -2.16 -10.14
CA GLU A 90 -2.98 -2.22 -10.36
C GLU A 90 -3.58 -3.34 -9.51
N VAL A 91 -4.59 -3.02 -8.74
CA VAL A 91 -5.41 -3.97 -7.99
C VAL A 91 -6.84 -3.87 -8.48
N ILE A 92 -7.41 -5.00 -8.86
CA ILE A 92 -8.78 -5.09 -9.35
C ILE A 92 -9.64 -5.73 -8.27
N THR A 93 -10.69 -5.02 -7.88
CA THR A 93 -11.68 -5.46 -6.91
C THR A 93 -13.01 -5.66 -7.60
N LYS A 94 -13.67 -6.80 -7.37
CA LYS A 94 -15.03 -7.05 -7.79
C LYS A 94 -15.97 -6.52 -6.72
N ILE A 95 -16.98 -5.77 -7.13
CA ILE A 95 -18.01 -5.24 -6.23
C ILE A 95 -19.10 -6.29 -6.08
N ASP A 96 -19.55 -6.54 -4.84
CA ASP A 96 -20.62 -7.46 -4.56
C ASP A 96 -21.98 -6.81 -4.84
N GLY A 97 -22.81 -7.53 -5.56
CA GLY A 97 -24.14 -7.04 -5.94
C GLY A 97 -24.11 -6.05 -7.12
N SER A 98 -25.26 -5.55 -7.48
CA SER A 98 -25.45 -4.50 -8.48
C SER A 98 -26.35 -3.40 -7.93
N ASP A 99 -25.92 -2.17 -7.99
CA ASP A 99 -26.74 -0.99 -7.66
C ASP A 99 -26.92 -0.16 -8.93
N PRO A 100 -28.17 0.12 -9.37
CA PRO A 100 -28.44 0.92 -10.56
C PRO A 100 -27.86 2.33 -10.53
N ILE A 101 -27.47 2.80 -9.34
CA ILE A 101 -26.87 4.12 -9.15
C ILE A 101 -25.41 4.11 -9.59
N LEU A 102 -24.72 2.98 -9.46
CA LEU A 102 -23.34 2.83 -9.90
C LEU A 102 -23.24 2.97 -11.41
N ARG A 103 -22.32 3.81 -11.86
CA ARG A 103 -22.03 4.01 -13.28
C ARG A 103 -20.56 3.81 -13.57
N PRO A 104 -20.22 3.27 -14.74
CA PRO A 104 -18.82 3.21 -15.18
C PRO A 104 -18.17 4.59 -15.14
N SER A 105 -16.88 4.61 -14.82
CA SER A 105 -16.06 5.83 -14.69
C SER A 105 -16.38 6.71 -13.47
N MET A 106 -17.07 6.19 -12.46
CA MET A 106 -17.13 6.82 -11.14
C MET A 106 -15.82 6.60 -10.38
N THR A 107 -15.41 7.59 -9.60
CA THR A 107 -14.28 7.49 -8.68
C THR A 107 -14.70 6.75 -7.43
N THR A 108 -13.86 5.82 -6.97
CA THR A 108 -14.11 4.99 -5.80
C THR A 108 -12.93 5.06 -4.83
N GLY A 109 -13.22 5.19 -3.53
CA GLY A 109 -12.27 4.93 -2.46
C GLY A 109 -12.30 3.44 -2.10
N ASN A 110 -11.15 2.77 -2.12
CA ASN A 110 -11.05 1.33 -1.84
C ASN A 110 -10.26 1.11 -0.55
N GLN A 111 -10.88 0.48 0.43
CA GLN A 111 -10.28 0.10 1.69
C GLN A 111 -10.09 -1.42 1.72
N ILE A 112 -8.88 -1.89 1.45
CA ILE A 112 -8.54 -3.31 1.44
C ILE A 112 -8.25 -3.75 2.87
N ILE A 113 -8.97 -4.77 3.35
CA ILE A 113 -8.79 -5.33 4.68
C ILE A 113 -7.71 -6.42 4.58
N THR A 114 -6.52 -6.11 5.05
CA THR A 114 -5.36 -7.01 4.91
C THR A 114 -5.33 -8.08 5.98
N LYS A 115 -5.78 -7.75 7.21
CA LYS A 115 -5.83 -8.66 8.35
C LYS A 115 -6.99 -8.33 9.26
N THR A 116 -7.60 -9.35 9.84
CA THR A 116 -8.61 -9.23 10.88
C THR A 116 -8.12 -10.01 12.09
N PHE A 117 -8.22 -9.42 13.27
CA PHE A 117 -7.88 -10.04 14.53
C PHE A 117 -9.15 -10.17 15.37
N GLU A 118 -9.44 -11.37 15.83
CA GLU A 118 -10.56 -11.66 16.72
C GLU A 118 -10.05 -11.84 18.15
N ASP A 119 -10.90 -11.53 19.13
CA ASP A 119 -10.62 -11.72 20.56
C ASP A 119 -9.33 -11.06 21.06
N VAL A 120 -9.01 -9.86 20.56
CA VAL A 120 -7.82 -9.11 20.96
C VAL A 120 -8.17 -7.89 21.81
N ILE A 121 -7.31 -7.60 22.77
CA ILE A 121 -7.36 -6.33 23.51
C ILE A 121 -6.67 -5.27 22.66
N TYR A 122 -7.35 -4.20 22.34
CA TYR A 122 -6.78 -3.07 21.65
C TYR A 122 -7.02 -1.77 22.42
N VAL A 123 -6.12 -0.83 22.25
CA VAL A 123 -6.18 0.49 22.87
C VAL A 123 -5.86 1.57 21.84
N PRO A 124 -6.43 2.78 21.99
CA PRO A 124 -6.03 3.91 21.16
C PRO A 124 -4.53 4.16 21.25
N LEU A 125 -3.89 4.41 20.12
CA LEU A 125 -2.44 4.67 20.05
C LEU A 125 -2.04 5.85 20.93
N GLU A 126 -2.93 6.83 21.10
CA GLU A 126 -2.75 8.00 21.95
C GLU A 126 -2.61 7.65 23.45
N SER A 127 -3.12 6.50 23.89
CA SER A 127 -3.01 6.03 25.27
C SER A 127 -1.69 5.33 25.60
N VAL A 128 -0.86 5.08 24.58
CA VAL A 128 0.41 4.37 24.73
C VAL A 128 1.57 5.35 24.77
N PHE A 129 2.33 5.29 25.84
CA PHE A 129 3.51 6.11 26.08
C PHE A 129 4.75 5.23 26.06
N ALA A 130 5.91 5.85 25.89
CA ALA A 130 7.18 5.15 25.91
C ALA A 130 8.13 5.80 26.94
N THR A 131 8.87 4.98 27.67
CA THR A 131 9.98 5.46 28.50
C THR A 131 11.18 5.91 27.63
N SER A 132 12.19 6.54 28.24
CA SER A 132 13.47 6.87 27.59
C SER A 132 14.11 5.66 26.88
N ASP A 133 13.93 4.46 27.43
CA ASP A 133 14.41 3.19 26.85
C ASP A 133 13.48 2.64 25.76
N SER A 134 12.47 3.41 25.35
CA SER A 134 11.46 3.01 24.38
C SER A 134 10.68 1.75 24.81
N VAL A 135 10.42 1.58 26.08
CA VAL A 135 9.54 0.54 26.63
C VAL A 135 8.12 1.10 26.64
N PRO A 136 7.15 0.48 25.95
CA PRO A 136 5.78 0.97 25.93
C PRO A 136 5.07 0.70 27.26
N PHE A 137 4.29 1.68 27.70
CA PHE A 137 3.46 1.58 28.88
C PHE A 137 2.19 2.42 28.73
N VAL A 138 1.21 2.16 29.58
CA VAL A 138 -0.06 2.89 29.63
C VAL A 138 -0.31 3.37 31.06
N TYR A 139 -1.03 4.49 31.20
CA TYR A 139 -1.51 4.98 32.49
C TYR A 139 -2.90 4.42 32.78
N LYS A 140 -3.02 3.65 33.86
CA LYS A 140 -4.29 3.13 34.35
C LYS A 140 -4.92 4.13 35.31
N LYS A 141 -6.25 4.23 35.31
CA LYS A 141 -6.98 5.08 36.29
C LYS A 141 -6.76 4.70 37.73
N ASP A 142 -6.23 3.51 37.99
CA ASP A 142 -5.88 3.01 39.31
C ASP A 142 -4.57 3.60 39.89
N GLY A 143 -3.96 4.55 39.18
CA GLY A 143 -2.70 5.17 39.62
C GLY A 143 -1.46 4.33 39.32
N VAL A 144 -1.50 3.51 38.31
CA VAL A 144 -0.45 2.57 37.91
C VAL A 144 0.04 2.89 36.49
N ARG A 145 1.35 2.86 36.28
CA ARG A 145 1.98 2.78 34.96
C ARG A 145 2.20 1.31 34.63
N GLN A 146 1.42 0.78 33.70
CA GLN A 146 1.50 -0.62 33.34
C GLN A 146 2.33 -0.78 32.06
N VAL A 147 3.42 -1.55 32.14
CA VAL A 147 4.19 -1.97 30.94
C VAL A 147 3.34 -2.92 30.12
N VAL A 148 3.31 -2.70 28.81
CA VAL A 148 2.51 -3.49 27.87
C VAL A 148 3.35 -4.03 26.72
N VAL A 149 3.03 -5.24 26.27
CA VAL A 149 3.60 -5.80 25.05
C VAL A 149 2.66 -5.50 23.91
N LEU A 150 3.13 -4.72 22.94
CA LEU A 150 2.36 -4.30 21.79
C LEU A 150 2.49 -5.32 20.66
N GLY A 151 1.37 -5.58 20.00
CA GLY A 151 1.27 -6.35 18.78
C GLY A 151 1.23 -5.49 17.51
N GLU A 152 0.37 -5.85 16.58
CA GLU A 152 0.15 -5.08 15.37
C GLU A 152 -0.68 -3.82 15.66
N SER A 153 -0.45 -2.77 14.90
CA SER A 153 -1.15 -1.48 15.03
C SER A 153 -1.69 -1.02 13.69
N ASN A 154 -2.74 -0.23 13.75
CA ASN A 154 -3.24 0.57 12.64
C ASN A 154 -2.97 2.06 12.91
N GLU A 155 -3.64 2.96 12.17
CA GLU A 155 -3.48 4.42 12.33
C GLU A 155 -4.00 4.95 13.68
N ASN A 156 -4.99 4.30 14.29
CA ASN A 156 -5.69 4.80 15.46
C ASN A 156 -5.47 3.92 16.70
N ASP A 157 -5.33 2.61 16.51
CA ASP A 157 -5.35 1.62 17.56
C ASP A 157 -4.13 0.68 17.48
N VAL A 158 -3.75 0.15 18.62
CA VAL A 158 -2.71 -0.87 18.74
C VAL A 158 -3.22 -2.04 19.58
N ILE A 159 -2.90 -3.25 19.12
CA ILE A 159 -3.20 -4.48 19.87
C ILE A 159 -2.25 -4.59 21.06
N VAL A 160 -2.79 -4.91 22.20
CA VAL A 160 -2.02 -5.23 23.41
C VAL A 160 -2.07 -6.74 23.62
N GLU A 161 -0.93 -7.39 23.46
CA GLU A 161 -0.82 -8.84 23.62
C GLU A 161 -0.72 -9.24 25.10
N GLN A 162 0.00 -8.43 25.89
CA GLN A 162 0.19 -8.69 27.34
C GLN A 162 0.27 -7.39 28.11
N GLY A 163 -0.17 -7.44 29.39
CA GLY A 163 -0.07 -6.35 30.33
C GLY A 163 -1.40 -5.70 30.68
N LEU A 164 -2.47 -5.94 29.93
CA LEU A 164 -3.81 -5.40 30.21
C LEU A 164 -4.87 -6.50 30.29
N LYS A 165 -5.94 -6.18 31.00
CA LYS A 165 -7.17 -7.00 31.05
C LYS A 165 -8.32 -6.27 30.39
N PRO A 166 -9.29 -6.99 29.82
CA PRO A 166 -10.48 -6.36 29.24
C PRO A 166 -11.23 -5.53 30.28
N GLY A 167 -11.68 -4.34 29.90
CA GLY A 167 -12.46 -3.44 30.76
C GLY A 167 -11.65 -2.51 31.66
N GLU A 168 -10.33 -2.56 31.63
CA GLU A 168 -9.50 -1.61 32.38
C GLU A 168 -9.61 -0.21 31.78
N LYS A 169 -9.64 0.81 32.62
CA LYS A 169 -9.75 2.22 32.21
C LYS A 169 -8.38 2.84 32.11
N LEU A 170 -8.08 3.44 30.98
CA LEU A 170 -6.80 4.08 30.67
C LEU A 170 -6.97 5.60 30.55
N TYR A 171 -5.88 6.32 30.76
CA TYR A 171 -5.75 7.73 30.40
C TYR A 171 -5.29 7.83 28.93
N LEU A 172 -5.91 8.75 28.20
CA LEU A 172 -5.50 9.07 26.81
C LEU A 172 -4.35 10.09 26.76
N SER A 173 -4.15 10.82 27.86
CA SER A 173 -3.07 11.79 28.00
C SER A 173 -2.31 11.55 29.30
N ILE A 174 -1.12 12.10 29.41
CA ILE A 174 -0.31 11.99 30.63
C ILE A 174 -1.07 12.72 31.75
N PRO A 175 -1.43 12.03 32.85
CA PRO A 175 -2.05 12.66 34.00
C PRO A 175 -1.07 13.59 34.73
N GLU A 176 -1.56 14.65 35.39
CA GLU A 176 -0.73 15.62 36.11
C GLU A 176 0.17 14.96 37.17
N ASP A 177 -0.34 13.90 37.82
CA ASP A 177 0.40 13.10 38.81
C ASP A 177 1.09 11.86 38.23
N GLY A 178 1.24 11.78 36.89
CA GLY A 178 1.76 10.59 36.18
C GLY A 178 3.14 10.11 36.68
N ASP A 179 3.98 11.01 37.13
CA ASP A 179 5.31 10.67 37.66
C ASP A 179 5.26 9.92 38.99
N ARG A 180 4.17 10.04 39.73
CA ARG A 180 3.96 9.36 41.02
C ARG A 180 3.40 7.95 40.87
N PHE A 181 2.91 7.60 39.68
CA PHE A 181 2.32 6.29 39.42
C PHE A 181 3.39 5.19 39.51
N LYS A 182 3.07 4.13 40.22
CA LYS A 182 3.97 2.97 40.36
C LYS A 182 4.08 2.21 39.03
N LEU A 183 5.30 1.87 38.63
CA LEU A 183 5.54 1.01 37.48
C LEU A 183 5.20 -0.44 37.84
N GLN A 184 4.44 -1.12 36.98
CA GLN A 184 4.10 -2.54 37.09
C GLN A 184 4.39 -3.24 35.77
N GLY A 185 4.68 -4.55 35.81
CA GLY A 185 4.96 -5.36 34.64
C GLY A 185 6.41 -5.25 34.17
N GLU A 186 7.35 -5.05 35.09
CA GLU A 186 8.79 -4.98 34.76
C GLU A 186 9.32 -6.27 34.13
N ASP A 187 8.72 -7.41 34.46
CA ASP A 187 8.95 -8.72 33.85
C ASP A 187 8.73 -8.71 32.33
N LEU A 188 7.79 -7.90 31.84
CA LEU A 188 7.51 -7.77 30.40
C LEU A 188 8.60 -7.00 29.65
N ILE A 189 9.45 -6.22 30.34
CA ILE A 189 10.53 -5.46 29.72
C ILE A 189 11.54 -6.39 29.04
N ALA A 190 11.83 -7.54 29.64
CA ALA A 190 12.74 -8.53 29.06
C ALA A 190 12.20 -9.04 27.71
N ILE A 191 10.90 -9.37 27.66
CA ILE A 191 10.22 -9.83 26.43
C ILE A 191 10.25 -8.76 25.34
N ILE A 192 10.01 -7.51 25.71
CA ILE A 192 10.01 -6.37 24.78
C ILE A 192 11.42 -6.16 24.17
N LYS A 193 12.45 -6.21 25.01
CA LYS A 193 13.84 -6.06 24.58
C LYS A 193 14.27 -7.18 23.62
N GLU A 194 13.88 -8.41 23.92
CA GLU A 194 14.17 -9.57 23.08
C GLU A 194 13.47 -9.47 21.73
N ARG A 195 12.17 -9.12 21.70
CA ARG A 195 11.43 -8.90 20.45
C ARG A 195 12.01 -7.77 19.60
N LYS A 196 12.46 -6.68 20.21
CA LYS A 196 13.13 -5.60 19.50
C LYS A 196 14.43 -6.07 18.86
N LYS A 197 15.21 -6.86 19.58
CA LYS A 197 16.46 -7.43 19.05
C LYS A 197 16.18 -8.36 17.87
N GLN A 198 15.19 -9.24 17.98
CA GLN A 198 14.80 -10.15 16.90
C GLN A 198 14.31 -9.39 15.65
N LYS A 199 13.48 -8.35 15.82
CA LYS A 199 13.04 -7.50 14.70
C LYS A 199 14.20 -6.78 14.02
N ALA A 200 15.11 -6.20 14.81
CA ALA A 200 16.28 -5.53 14.28
C ALA A 200 17.22 -6.49 13.51
N GLU A 201 17.40 -7.71 13.99
CA GLU A 201 18.17 -8.75 13.30
C GLU A 201 17.51 -9.21 11.99
N GLU A 202 16.18 -9.33 12.00
CA GLU A 202 15.40 -9.69 10.81
C GLU A 202 15.44 -8.59 9.75
N GLU A 203 15.30 -7.34 10.16
CA GLU A 203 15.43 -6.18 9.26
C GLU A 203 16.84 -6.06 8.68
N ALA A 204 17.87 -6.27 9.49
CA ALA A 204 19.25 -6.28 9.03
C ALA A 204 19.49 -7.40 8.00
N LYS A 205 18.95 -8.59 8.23
CA LYS A 205 19.02 -9.72 7.27
C LYS A 205 18.25 -9.40 5.97
N ARG A 206 17.10 -8.75 6.06
CA ARG A 206 16.33 -8.33 4.86
C ARG A 206 17.09 -7.29 4.05
N GLN A 207 17.73 -6.32 4.70
CA GLN A 207 18.55 -5.30 4.04
C GLN A 207 19.79 -5.92 3.38
N GLN A 208 20.47 -6.84 4.04
CA GLN A 208 21.61 -7.56 3.45
C GLN A 208 21.20 -8.39 2.23
N ASN A 209 20.04 -9.05 2.30
CA ASN A 209 19.52 -9.85 1.18
C ASN A 209 19.05 -8.97 0.01
N SER A 210 18.56 -7.78 0.28
CA SER A 210 18.20 -6.76 -0.72
C SER A 210 19.44 -6.21 -1.45
N ASN A 211 20.51 -5.94 -0.72
CA ASN A 211 21.77 -5.46 -1.29
C ASN A 211 22.56 -6.55 -2.05
N ASN A 212 22.29 -7.82 -1.75
CA ASN A 212 22.96 -8.96 -2.39
C ASN A 212 22.17 -9.54 -3.57
N ARG A 213 21.04 -8.92 -3.95
CA ARG A 213 20.40 -9.24 -5.22
C ARG A 213 21.33 -8.77 -6.34
N PRO A 214 21.79 -9.67 -7.21
CA PRO A 214 22.61 -9.26 -8.35
C PRO A 214 21.79 -8.24 -9.15
N ARG A 215 22.33 -7.05 -9.30
CA ARG A 215 21.74 -5.98 -10.13
C ARG A 215 21.64 -6.56 -11.54
N MET A 216 20.48 -7.08 -11.91
CA MET A 216 20.20 -7.50 -13.28
C MET A 216 20.31 -6.24 -14.14
N MET A 217 21.41 -6.15 -14.86
CA MET A 217 21.51 -5.17 -15.94
C MET A 217 20.54 -5.53 -17.07
N PRO A 218 19.98 -4.57 -17.79
CA PRO A 218 19.08 -4.85 -18.92
C PRO A 218 19.82 -5.73 -19.93
N GLY A 219 19.41 -7.00 -20.03
CA GLY A 219 20.02 -7.99 -20.92
C GLY A 219 20.52 -9.25 -20.22
N ASN A 220 19.76 -9.84 -19.32
CA ASN A 220 19.87 -11.24 -18.85
C ASN A 220 21.29 -11.81 -18.60
N MET A 221 22.32 -11.00 -18.34
CA MET A 221 23.68 -11.46 -18.07
C MET A 221 24.09 -11.22 -16.61
N THR A 222 24.62 -12.25 -15.97
CA THR A 222 25.25 -12.13 -14.66
C THR A 222 26.58 -11.38 -14.75
N PRO A 223 27.06 -10.76 -13.67
CA PRO A 223 28.37 -10.05 -13.66
C PRO A 223 29.55 -10.98 -14.04
N GLU A 224 29.44 -12.28 -13.78
CA GLU A 224 30.45 -13.27 -14.16
C GLU A 224 30.42 -13.53 -15.67
N GLN A 225 29.27 -13.71 -16.24
CA GLN A 225 29.09 -13.87 -17.70
C GLN A 225 29.55 -12.64 -18.46
N MET A 226 29.37 -11.44 -17.89
CA MET A 226 29.88 -10.21 -18.49
C MET A 226 31.42 -10.09 -18.42
N ARG A 227 32.06 -10.62 -17.35
CA ARG A 227 33.50 -10.68 -17.26
C ARG A 227 34.11 -11.68 -18.27
N GLU A 228 33.51 -12.86 -18.40
CA GLU A 228 33.94 -13.84 -19.39
C GLU A 228 33.77 -13.32 -20.82
N MET A 229 32.64 -12.67 -21.11
CA MET A 229 32.40 -12.03 -22.41
C MET A 229 33.40 -10.93 -22.68
N MET A 230 33.74 -10.08 -21.70
CA MET A 230 34.75 -9.04 -21.88
C MET A 230 36.19 -9.61 -22.08
N GLN A 231 36.51 -10.76 -21.54
CA GLN A 231 37.83 -11.40 -21.74
C GLN A 231 37.95 -11.98 -23.16
N ASN A 232 36.85 -12.43 -23.75
CA ASN A 232 36.83 -13.05 -25.05
C ASN A 232 36.62 -12.07 -26.24
N LEU A 233 36.43 -10.76 -25.97
CA LEU A 233 36.31 -9.72 -27.01
C LEU A 233 37.67 -9.27 -27.52
N THR A 234 37.80 -9.20 -28.82
CA THR A 234 38.98 -8.61 -29.48
C THR A 234 39.13 -7.12 -29.17
N PRO A 235 40.35 -6.53 -29.27
CA PRO A 235 40.56 -5.11 -29.00
C PRO A 235 39.65 -4.18 -29.79
N GLU A 236 39.39 -4.50 -31.06
CA GLU A 236 38.52 -3.74 -31.97
C GLU A 236 37.05 -3.76 -31.50
N GLN A 237 36.57 -4.89 -31.01
CA GLN A 237 35.21 -5.01 -30.50
C GLN A 237 35.00 -4.24 -29.18
N ARG A 238 36.05 -4.13 -28.37
CA ARG A 238 36.02 -3.32 -27.12
C ARG A 238 35.94 -1.81 -27.43
N GLU A 239 36.61 -1.35 -28.48
CA GLU A 239 36.55 0.04 -28.92
C GLU A 239 35.18 0.40 -29.51
N ALA A 240 34.58 -0.44 -30.33
CA ALA A 240 33.25 -0.25 -30.90
C ALA A 240 32.18 -0.12 -29.80
N MET A 241 32.31 -0.93 -28.73
CA MET A 241 31.37 -0.88 -27.57
C MET A 241 31.55 0.38 -26.73
N ARG A 242 32.75 0.95 -26.63
CA ARG A 242 33.02 2.25 -26.02
C ARG A 242 32.40 3.41 -26.78
N GLN A 243 32.47 3.39 -28.10
CA GLN A 243 31.89 4.44 -28.96
C GLN A 243 30.36 4.48 -28.87
N GLN A 244 29.69 3.33 -28.82
CA GLN A 244 28.22 3.27 -28.61
C GLN A 244 27.79 3.79 -27.26
N ARG A 245 28.57 3.64 -26.16
CA ARG A 245 28.24 4.20 -24.84
C ARG A 245 28.47 5.72 -24.77
N GLY A 246 29.29 6.30 -25.60
CA GLY A 246 29.54 7.74 -25.65
C GLY A 246 28.45 8.55 -26.33
N ALA A 247 27.70 7.97 -27.26
CA ALA A 247 26.67 8.66 -28.05
C ALA A 247 25.34 8.86 -27.32
N GLY A 248 25.11 8.17 -26.19
CA GLY A 248 23.84 8.22 -25.44
C GLY A 248 23.73 9.32 -24.38
N ARG A 249 24.70 10.22 -24.24
CA ARG A 249 24.79 11.15 -23.12
C ARG A 249 24.63 12.65 -23.46
N GLN A 250 24.14 12.98 -24.66
CA GLN A 250 23.80 14.37 -24.98
C GLN A 250 22.32 14.49 -25.34
N GLY A 251 21.56 15.07 -24.44
CA GLY A 251 20.21 15.58 -24.70
C GLY A 251 19.22 15.28 -23.59
N GLN A 252 19.09 16.17 -22.61
CA GLN A 252 17.82 16.76 -22.16
C GLN A 252 18.00 17.42 -20.78
N GLY A 253 18.32 18.71 -20.84
CA GLY A 253 17.97 19.62 -19.76
C GLY A 253 16.77 20.42 -20.22
N GLN A 254 15.62 20.26 -19.59
CA GLN A 254 14.58 21.31 -19.56
C GLN A 254 13.66 21.18 -18.35
N ALA A 255 13.30 22.35 -17.85
CA ALA A 255 12.65 22.79 -16.65
C ALA A 255 11.37 22.06 -16.19
N ARG A 256 11.20 22.04 -14.86
CA ARG A 256 9.99 21.68 -14.11
C ARG A 256 8.91 22.76 -14.20
N PRO A 257 7.65 22.39 -14.16
CA PRO A 257 6.66 23.09 -13.34
C PRO A 257 6.02 22.20 -12.28
N ALA A 258 5.51 22.88 -11.25
CA ALA A 258 5.12 22.40 -9.94
C ALA A 258 3.89 21.49 -9.91
N ALA A 259 3.84 20.67 -8.86
CA ALA A 259 2.89 19.63 -8.54
C ALA A 259 1.51 20.15 -8.12
N ALA A 260 0.48 19.40 -8.49
CA ALA A 260 -0.78 19.31 -7.76
C ALA A 260 -0.94 17.84 -7.34
N GLY A 261 -0.93 17.61 -6.03
CA GLY A 261 -1.05 16.29 -5.44
C GLY A 261 -2.49 15.79 -5.50
N SER A 262 -2.66 14.53 -5.85
CA SER A 262 -3.86 13.75 -5.53
C SER A 262 -3.43 12.64 -4.59
N ASP A 263 -3.75 12.83 -3.31
CA ASP A 263 -3.59 11.85 -2.25
C ASP A 263 -4.50 10.65 -2.51
N THR A 264 -3.90 9.53 -2.89
CA THR A 264 -4.58 8.23 -2.85
C THR A 264 -4.13 7.53 -1.58
N THR A 265 -4.85 7.78 -0.50
CA THR A 265 -4.58 7.17 0.80
C THR A 265 -5.16 5.76 0.82
N VAL A 266 -4.30 4.75 0.84
CA VAL A 266 -4.69 3.37 1.17
C VAL A 266 -4.76 3.27 2.69
N ARG A 267 -5.98 3.23 3.24
CA ARG A 267 -6.19 2.98 4.68
C ARG A 267 -6.24 1.49 4.93
N VAL A 268 -5.32 1.01 5.75
CA VAL A 268 -5.34 -0.34 6.31
C VAL A 268 -6.08 -0.28 7.63
N GLN A 269 -7.30 -0.82 7.70
CA GLN A 269 -8.07 -0.92 8.94
C GLN A 269 -8.31 -2.39 9.31
N THR A 270 -8.20 -2.67 10.58
CA THR A 270 -8.68 -3.90 11.22
C THR A 270 -10.15 -3.72 11.63
N VAL A 271 -11.02 -4.55 11.13
CA VAL A 271 -12.45 -4.50 11.45
C VAL A 271 -12.75 -5.47 12.59
N ARG A 272 -13.43 -4.97 13.61
CA ARG A 272 -14.03 -5.78 14.68
C ARG A 272 -15.45 -6.17 14.26
N THR A 273 -15.78 -7.44 14.28
CA THR A 273 -17.18 -7.89 14.25
C THR A 273 -17.83 -7.60 15.60
N PRO A 274 -18.94 -6.85 15.67
CA PRO A 274 -19.67 -6.71 16.94
C PRO A 274 -20.31 -8.07 17.25
N ASN A 275 -19.97 -8.60 18.45
CA ASN A 275 -20.72 -9.70 19.03
C ASN A 275 -22.14 -9.20 19.32
N GLN A 276 -23.11 -9.95 18.86
CA GLN A 276 -24.51 -9.87 19.27
C GLN A 276 -24.66 -10.41 20.71
#